data_ebb507774f6d6089ba60d7b885571395
#
_entry.id   ebb507774f6d6089ba60d7b885571395
#
_cell.length_a   1.000
_cell.length_b   1.000
_cell.length_c   1.000
_cell.angle_alpha   90.00
_cell.angle_beta   90.00
_cell.angle_gamma   90.00
#
_symmetry.space_group_name_H-M   'P 1'
#
loop_
_entity.id
_entity.type
_entity.pdbx_description
1 polymer ?
#
loop_
_entity_poly.entity_id
_entity_poly.type
_entity_poly.pdbx_seq_one_letter_code
_entity_poly.pdbx_strand_id
1 'polypeptide(L)'
;MAESKSRITVLLRSEETAGVLSLVENRAPAGFPGPRLHRHEFDETFYVLEGELTFQLVDDLVTAGPGEVVFAPRGVPHTFANRGDAPARYLIACTPAGFERYFARLAADRHGVDPPDWAVQPLPPVEILGPQIGAS
;
A
#
# COMPACT_ATOMS: atom_id res chain seq x y z
N MET A 1 -20.27 -9.10 5.03
CA MET A 1 -19.26 -10.14 4.96
C MET A 1 -17.86 -9.57 4.97
N ALA A 2 -16.93 -10.36 5.39
CA ALA A 2 -15.54 -9.94 5.50
C ALA A 2 -14.94 -9.50 4.16
N GLU A 3 -15.46 -10.01 3.05
CA GLU A 3 -14.95 -9.69 1.72
C GLU A 3 -15.04 -8.22 1.35
N SER A 4 -15.94 -7.46 1.98
CA SER A 4 -16.07 -6.04 1.70
C SER A 4 -14.95 -5.22 2.31
N LYS A 5 -14.17 -5.80 3.23
CA LYS A 5 -13.08 -5.11 3.91
C LYS A 5 -11.76 -5.40 3.22
N SER A 6 -10.84 -4.44 3.27
CA SER A 6 -9.50 -4.69 2.79
C SER A 6 -8.84 -5.74 3.68
N ARG A 7 -8.01 -6.57 3.09
CA ARG A 7 -7.21 -7.56 3.79
C ARG A 7 -5.75 -7.25 3.61
N ILE A 8 -5.01 -7.46 4.68
CA ILE A 8 -3.59 -7.16 4.73
C ILE A 8 -2.85 -8.38 5.26
N THR A 9 -1.88 -8.86 4.50
CA THR A 9 -1.00 -9.96 4.93
C THR A 9 0.44 -9.55 4.70
N VAL A 10 1.21 -9.45 5.77
CA VAL A 10 2.64 -9.18 5.66
C VAL A 10 3.35 -10.50 5.35
N LEU A 11 3.96 -10.57 4.16
CA LEU A 11 4.61 -11.78 3.66
C LEU A 11 6.10 -11.82 3.98
N LEU A 12 6.78 -10.67 3.93
CA LEU A 12 8.20 -10.55 4.31
C LEU A 12 8.40 -9.29 5.13
N ARG A 13 9.14 -9.41 6.22
CA ARG A 13 9.45 -8.31 7.14
C ARG A 13 10.93 -7.94 7.08
N SER A 14 11.24 -6.76 7.61
CA SER A 14 12.63 -6.29 7.76
C SER A 14 13.51 -7.35 8.44
N GLU A 15 12.99 -8.01 9.45
CA GLU A 15 13.74 -9.00 10.23
C GLU A 15 14.13 -10.22 9.40
N GLU A 16 13.40 -10.52 8.34
CA GLU A 16 13.65 -11.67 7.49
C GLU A 16 14.57 -11.37 6.32
N THR A 17 14.74 -10.08 5.98
CA THR A 17 15.50 -9.66 4.79
C THR A 17 16.67 -8.76 5.11
N ALA A 18 17.05 -8.66 6.40
CA ALA A 18 18.10 -7.72 6.85
C ALA A 18 17.81 -6.28 6.42
N GLY A 19 16.53 -5.90 6.42
CA GLY A 19 16.11 -4.54 6.10
C GLY A 19 16.07 -4.22 4.61
N VAL A 20 16.30 -5.18 3.74
CA VAL A 20 16.41 -4.92 2.29
C VAL A 20 15.03 -4.75 1.64
N LEU A 21 14.09 -5.62 1.98
CA LEU A 21 12.81 -5.69 1.27
C LEU A 21 11.70 -6.10 2.22
N SER A 22 10.54 -5.45 2.10
CA SER A 22 9.31 -5.96 2.69
C SER A 22 8.33 -6.27 1.58
N LEU A 23 7.43 -7.22 1.83
CA LEU A 23 6.40 -7.63 0.87
C LEU A 23 5.09 -7.80 1.60
N VAL A 24 4.06 -7.13 1.10
CA VAL A 24 2.73 -7.14 1.71
C VAL A 24 1.71 -7.45 0.62
N GLU A 25 0.79 -8.37 0.92
CA GLU A 25 -0.37 -8.58 0.07
C GLU A 25 -1.55 -7.82 0.67
N ASN A 26 -2.28 -7.10 -0.18
CA ASN A 26 -3.40 -6.30 0.27
C ASN A 26 -4.59 -6.49 -0.66
N ARG A 27 -5.77 -6.21 -0.13
CA ARG A 27 -7.01 -6.27 -0.90
C ARG A 27 -7.79 -4.99 -0.65
N ALA A 28 -8.08 -4.27 -1.72
CA ALA A 28 -8.83 -3.02 -1.66
C ALA A 28 -10.26 -3.28 -2.14
N PRO A 29 -11.28 -2.93 -1.33
CA PRO A 29 -12.67 -3.07 -1.79
C PRO A 29 -12.97 -2.12 -2.94
N ALA A 30 -14.05 -2.40 -3.67
CA ALA A 30 -14.54 -1.49 -4.69
C ALA A 30 -14.76 -0.11 -4.07
N GLY A 31 -14.38 0.93 -4.78
CA GLY A 31 -14.55 2.31 -4.31
C GLY A 31 -13.56 2.75 -3.24
N PHE A 32 -12.53 1.94 -2.94
CA PHE A 32 -11.51 2.31 -1.96
C PHE A 32 -10.83 3.62 -2.39
N PRO A 33 -10.91 4.70 -1.58
CA PRO A 33 -10.41 6.00 -2.01
C PRO A 33 -8.89 6.14 -1.97
N GLY A 34 -8.22 5.21 -1.31
CA GLY A 34 -6.77 5.23 -1.17
C GLY A 34 -6.26 6.27 -0.19
N PRO A 35 -4.95 6.31 0.00
CA PRO A 35 -4.33 7.32 0.84
C PRO A 35 -4.29 8.67 0.14
N ARG A 36 -4.00 9.72 0.89
CA ARG A 36 -3.76 11.05 0.33
C ARG A 36 -2.44 11.02 -0.45
N LEU A 37 -2.31 11.92 -1.43
CA LEU A 37 -1.07 12.07 -2.19
C LEU A 37 0.10 12.31 -1.23
N HIS A 38 1.17 11.55 -1.37
CA HIS A 38 2.29 11.56 -0.42
C HIS A 38 3.59 11.15 -1.10
N ARG A 39 4.70 11.32 -0.38
CA ARG A 39 6.00 10.79 -0.81
C ARG A 39 6.79 10.30 0.39
N HIS A 40 7.76 9.46 0.13
CA HIS A 40 8.65 8.89 1.15
C HIS A 40 9.97 8.47 0.53
N GLU A 41 10.95 8.14 1.37
CA GLU A 41 12.31 7.84 0.91
C GLU A 41 12.58 6.35 0.77
N PHE A 42 11.56 5.58 0.42
CA PHE A 42 11.72 4.18 0.01
C PHE A 42 10.96 3.96 -1.30
N ASP A 43 11.46 3.02 -2.10
CA ASP A 43 10.80 2.65 -3.35
C ASP A 43 9.62 1.74 -3.06
N GLU A 44 8.55 1.89 -3.84
CA GLU A 44 7.36 1.09 -3.67
C GLU A 44 6.94 0.52 -5.01
N THR A 45 6.84 -0.81 -5.09
CA THR A 45 6.43 -1.50 -6.31
C THR A 45 5.11 -2.20 -6.06
N PHE A 46 4.15 -1.95 -6.93
CA PHE A 46 2.82 -2.57 -6.86
C PHE A 46 2.68 -3.58 -7.97
N TYR A 47 2.20 -4.77 -7.65
CA TYR A 47 1.90 -5.81 -8.63
C TYR A 47 0.44 -6.23 -8.45
N VAL A 48 -0.39 -5.99 -9.48
CA VAL A 48 -1.82 -6.29 -9.39
C VAL A 48 -2.06 -7.76 -9.70
N LEU A 49 -2.77 -8.44 -8.81
CA LEU A 49 -3.10 -9.86 -8.95
C LEU A 49 -4.52 -10.05 -9.48
N GLU A 50 -5.46 -9.26 -8.97
CA GLU A 50 -6.88 -9.33 -9.35
C GLU A 50 -7.46 -7.94 -9.33
N GLY A 51 -8.44 -7.68 -10.19
CA GLY A 51 -9.10 -6.40 -10.25
C GLY A 51 -8.24 -5.35 -10.94
N GLU A 52 -8.50 -4.08 -10.61
CA GLU A 52 -7.86 -2.96 -11.28
C GLU A 52 -7.65 -1.85 -10.28
N LEU A 53 -6.50 -1.20 -10.35
CA LEU A 53 -6.17 -0.05 -9.48
C LEU A 53 -5.78 1.13 -10.35
N THR A 54 -6.12 2.34 -9.89
CA THR A 54 -5.69 3.58 -10.52
C THR A 54 -4.62 4.20 -9.64
N PHE A 55 -3.48 4.54 -10.27
CA PHE A 55 -2.34 5.14 -9.58
C PHE A 55 -2.13 6.56 -10.08
N GLN A 56 -1.75 7.44 -9.17
CA GLN A 56 -1.28 8.77 -9.52
C GLN A 56 0.21 8.85 -9.23
N LEU A 57 1.00 9.23 -10.24
CA LEU A 57 2.44 9.47 -10.12
C LEU A 57 2.67 10.91 -10.54
N VAL A 58 2.99 11.77 -9.59
CA VAL A 58 3.02 13.23 -9.77
C VAL A 58 1.63 13.69 -10.22
N ASP A 59 1.47 14.05 -11.50
CA ASP A 59 0.18 14.48 -12.07
C ASP A 59 -0.43 13.44 -13.01
N ASP A 60 0.29 12.35 -13.29
CA ASP A 60 -0.15 11.35 -14.25
C ASP A 60 -1.00 10.28 -13.58
N LEU A 61 -2.07 9.88 -14.24
CA LEU A 61 -2.90 8.76 -13.81
C LEU A 61 -2.61 7.53 -14.68
N VAL A 62 -2.42 6.39 -14.03
CA VAL A 62 -2.15 5.11 -14.68
C VAL A 62 -3.08 4.06 -14.07
N THR A 63 -3.72 3.29 -14.93
CA THR A 63 -4.56 2.17 -14.48
C THR A 63 -3.82 0.86 -14.74
N ALA A 64 -3.79 -0.01 -13.75
CA ALA A 64 -3.13 -1.31 -13.85
C ALA A 64 -4.10 -2.42 -13.49
N GLY A 65 -4.09 -3.47 -14.31
CA GLY A 65 -4.87 -4.69 -14.10
C GLY A 65 -3.98 -5.88 -13.79
N PRO A 66 -4.57 -7.10 -13.77
CA PRO A 66 -3.83 -8.30 -13.37
C PRO A 66 -2.56 -8.53 -14.19
N GLY A 67 -1.45 -8.80 -13.49
CA GLY A 67 -0.16 -9.04 -14.09
C GLY A 67 0.63 -7.79 -14.40
N GLU A 68 0.10 -6.61 -14.09
CA GLU A 68 0.78 -5.35 -14.38
C GLU A 68 1.45 -4.78 -13.14
N VAL A 69 2.52 -4.04 -13.35
CA VAL A 69 3.38 -3.49 -12.30
C VAL A 69 3.38 -1.97 -12.41
N VAL A 70 3.30 -1.30 -11.26
CA VAL A 70 3.52 0.15 -11.17
C VAL A 70 4.63 0.39 -10.16
N PHE A 71 5.63 1.18 -10.55
CA PHE A 71 6.76 1.51 -9.69
C PHE A 71 6.69 2.96 -9.27
N ALA A 72 6.67 3.20 -7.95
CA ALA A 72 6.72 4.53 -7.36
C ALA A 72 8.10 4.72 -6.73
N PRO A 73 9.01 5.42 -7.40
CA PRO A 73 10.37 5.63 -6.85
C PRO A 73 10.34 6.50 -5.60
N ARG A 74 11.34 6.32 -4.76
CA ARG A 74 11.49 7.16 -3.56
C ARG A 74 11.49 8.64 -3.94
N GLY A 75 10.86 9.45 -3.11
CA GLY A 75 10.80 10.90 -3.31
C GLY A 75 9.76 11.37 -4.32
N VAL A 76 9.16 10.47 -5.08
CA VAL A 76 8.17 10.84 -6.11
C VAL A 76 6.77 10.85 -5.50
N PRO A 77 6.02 11.97 -5.61
CA PRO A 77 4.64 12.01 -5.11
C PRO A 77 3.75 10.97 -5.78
N HIS A 78 3.03 10.20 -4.98
CA HIS A 78 2.16 9.15 -5.51
C HIS A 78 1.00 8.84 -4.57
N THR A 79 -0.01 8.18 -5.14
CA THR A 79 -1.11 7.55 -4.42
C THR A 79 -1.82 6.58 -5.34
N PHE A 80 -2.82 5.88 -4.83
CA PHE A 80 -3.60 4.95 -5.64
C PHE A 80 -4.99 4.79 -5.04
N ALA A 81 -5.91 4.25 -5.84
CA ALA A 81 -7.30 4.03 -5.42
C ALA A 81 -7.89 2.88 -6.23
N ASN A 82 -8.93 2.26 -5.69
CA ASN A 82 -9.75 1.35 -6.46
C ASN A 82 -11.00 2.11 -6.90
N ARG A 83 -11.01 2.55 -8.14
CA ARG A 83 -12.11 3.33 -8.70
C ARG A 83 -13.12 2.46 -9.45
N GLY A 84 -12.92 1.15 -9.41
CA GLY A 84 -13.79 0.20 -10.06
C GLY A 84 -14.92 -0.28 -9.15
N ASP A 85 -15.69 -1.24 -9.66
CA ASP A 85 -16.84 -1.81 -8.97
C ASP A 85 -16.58 -3.22 -8.44
N ALA A 86 -15.33 -3.68 -8.47
CA ALA A 86 -14.91 -4.98 -7.97
C ALA A 86 -13.69 -4.83 -7.06
N PRO A 87 -13.49 -5.74 -6.10
CA PRO A 87 -12.28 -5.70 -5.26
C PRO A 87 -11.02 -5.91 -6.08
N ALA A 88 -9.92 -5.34 -5.63
CA ALA A 88 -8.61 -5.55 -6.23
C ALA A 88 -7.68 -6.20 -5.21
N ARG A 89 -6.85 -7.14 -5.67
CA ARG A 89 -5.83 -7.80 -4.84
C ARG A 89 -4.47 -7.52 -5.45
N TYR A 90 -3.50 -7.15 -4.61
CA TYR A 90 -2.21 -6.67 -5.11
C TYR A 90 -1.13 -6.89 -4.08
N LEU A 91 0.12 -6.91 -4.57
CA LEU A 91 1.31 -6.98 -3.73
C LEU A 91 1.98 -5.61 -3.70
N ILE A 92 2.57 -5.29 -2.55
CA ILE A 92 3.39 -4.09 -2.40
C ILE A 92 4.76 -4.53 -1.91
N ALA A 93 5.80 -4.18 -2.67
CA ALA A 93 7.19 -4.41 -2.28
C ALA A 93 7.82 -3.06 -1.95
N CYS A 94 8.39 -2.92 -0.76
CA CYS A 94 9.08 -1.70 -0.35
C CYS A 94 10.56 -1.96 -0.14
N THR A 95 11.42 -1.08 -0.67
CA THR A 95 12.87 -1.17 -0.54
C THR A 95 13.45 0.21 -0.21
N PRO A 96 14.15 0.37 0.92
CA PRO A 96 14.35 -0.60 2.00
C PRO A 96 13.07 -0.95 2.72
N ALA A 97 13.12 -2.02 3.51
CA ALA A 97 12.00 -2.45 4.32
C ALA A 97 11.75 -1.49 5.50
N GLY A 98 10.61 -1.62 6.13
CA GLY A 98 10.21 -0.83 7.30
C GLY A 98 8.75 -0.44 7.29
N PHE A 99 8.19 -0.17 6.12
CA PHE A 99 6.81 0.30 6.03
C PHE A 99 5.77 -0.81 6.25
N GLU A 100 6.18 -2.06 6.22
CA GLU A 100 5.29 -3.20 6.56
C GLU A 100 4.76 -3.07 7.98
N ARG A 101 5.45 -2.35 8.85
CA ARG A 101 5.01 -2.09 10.21
C ARG A 101 3.70 -1.31 10.24
N TYR A 102 3.55 -0.36 9.33
CA TYR A 102 2.30 0.40 9.20
C TYR A 102 1.15 -0.54 8.84
N PHE A 103 1.34 -1.42 7.87
CA PHE A 103 0.29 -2.35 7.44
C PHE A 103 -0.06 -3.33 8.55
N ALA A 104 0.91 -3.79 9.34
CA ALA A 104 0.64 -4.68 10.47
C ALA A 104 -0.16 -3.97 11.56
N ARG A 105 0.15 -2.70 11.83
CA ARG A 105 -0.63 -1.89 12.79
C ARG A 105 -2.05 -1.69 12.31
N LEU A 106 -2.21 -1.40 11.02
CA LEU A 106 -3.53 -1.19 10.43
C LEU A 106 -4.38 -2.45 10.49
N ALA A 107 -3.78 -3.61 10.18
CA ALA A 107 -4.48 -4.89 10.27
C ALA A 107 -4.90 -5.20 11.71
N ALA A 108 -4.01 -4.98 12.67
CA ALA A 108 -4.31 -5.20 14.07
C ALA A 108 -5.45 -4.31 14.56
N ASP A 109 -5.43 -3.04 14.17
CA ASP A 109 -6.47 -2.08 14.52
C ASP A 109 -7.84 -2.52 13.98
N ARG A 110 -7.87 -2.98 12.74
CA ARG A 110 -9.12 -3.45 12.12
C ARG A 110 -9.68 -4.70 12.78
N HIS A 111 -8.84 -5.50 13.40
CA HIS A 111 -9.26 -6.71 14.10
C HIS A 111 -9.42 -6.49 15.61
N GLY A 112 -9.19 -5.28 16.11
CA GLY A 112 -9.34 -4.96 17.52
C GLY A 112 -8.34 -5.65 18.41
N VAL A 113 -7.14 -5.93 17.91
CA VAL A 113 -6.08 -6.60 18.66
C VAL A 113 -4.82 -5.72 18.67
N ASP A 114 -3.91 -6.04 19.61
CA ASP A 114 -2.63 -5.34 19.65
C ASP A 114 -1.75 -5.78 18.49
N PRO A 115 -0.97 -4.87 17.90
CA PRO A 115 -0.01 -5.25 16.87
C PRO A 115 1.12 -6.08 17.46
N PRO A 116 1.79 -6.92 16.66
CA PRO A 116 2.96 -7.66 17.14
C PRO A 116 4.10 -6.69 17.49
N ASP A 117 4.99 -7.14 18.37
CA ASP A 117 6.07 -6.28 18.87
C ASP A 117 6.93 -5.69 17.76
N TRP A 118 7.21 -6.46 16.72
CA TRP A 118 8.04 -5.98 15.62
C TRP A 118 7.38 -4.83 14.84
N ALA A 119 6.06 -4.71 14.91
CA ALA A 119 5.32 -3.68 14.19
C ALA A 119 5.27 -2.35 14.94
N VAL A 120 5.61 -2.30 16.22
CA VAL A 120 5.60 -1.05 16.99
C VAL A 120 6.90 -0.28 16.92
N GLN A 121 7.85 -0.76 16.11
CA GLN A 121 9.07 -0.01 15.82
C GLN A 121 8.77 1.24 15.01
N PRO A 122 9.67 2.23 14.99
CA PRO A 122 9.43 3.48 14.26
C PRO A 122 9.12 3.24 12.78
N LEU A 123 8.19 4.04 12.25
CA LEU A 123 7.85 4.01 10.83
C LEU A 123 8.77 4.92 10.02
N PRO A 124 9.06 4.56 8.76
CA PRO A 124 9.69 5.51 7.85
C PRO A 124 8.80 6.75 7.70
N PRO A 125 9.39 7.95 7.62
CA PRO A 125 8.58 9.16 7.47
C PRO A 125 7.83 9.19 6.14
N VAL A 126 6.61 9.72 6.17
CA VAL A 126 5.78 9.93 4.99
C VAL A 126 5.30 11.37 5.01
N GLU A 127 5.49 12.07 3.90
CA GLU A 127 5.06 13.46 3.76
C GLU A 127 3.77 13.54 2.96
N ILE A 128 2.72 14.14 3.54
CA ILE A 128 1.44 14.31 2.86
C ILE A 128 1.49 15.58 2.03
N LEU A 129 1.15 15.47 0.75
CA LEU A 129 1.31 16.54 -0.23
C LEU A 129 -0.01 17.03 -0.81
N GLY A 130 -1.07 16.24 -0.77
CA GLY A 130 -2.31 16.63 -1.42
C GLY A 130 -3.44 15.67 -1.10
N PRO A 131 -4.57 15.80 -1.84
CA PRO A 131 -5.75 14.98 -1.59
C PRO A 131 -5.63 13.59 -2.23
N GLN A 132 -6.61 12.76 -1.91
CA GLN A 132 -6.83 11.48 -2.59
C GLN A 132 -7.17 11.71 -4.05
N ILE A 133 -7.05 10.66 -4.86
CA ILE A 133 -7.44 10.72 -6.28
C ILE A 133 -8.92 11.09 -6.36
N GLY A 134 -9.23 12.09 -7.21
CA GLY A 134 -10.59 12.54 -7.43
C GLY A 134 -11.15 13.46 -6.37
N ALA A 135 -10.42 13.75 -5.30
CA ALA A 135 -10.82 14.70 -4.28
C ALA A 135 -10.24 16.09 -4.59
N SER A 136 -10.97 17.13 -4.21
CA SER A 136 -10.53 18.52 -4.42
C SER A 136 -10.21 19.22 -3.12
#